data_33c0c2bb648e6021d4f266c0f34441cd
#
_entry.id   33c0c2bb648e6021d4f266c0f34441cd
#
_cell.length_a   1.000
_cell.length_b   1.000
_cell.length_c   1.000
_cell.angle_alpha   90.00
_cell.angle_beta   90.00
_cell.angle_gamma   90.00
#
_symmetry.space_group_name_H-M   'P 1'
#
loop_
_entity.id
_entity.type
_entity.pdbx_description
1 polymer ?
#
loop_
_entity_poly.entity_id
_entity_poly.type
_entity_poly.pdbx_seq_one_letter_code
_entity_poly.pdbx_strand_id
1 'polypeptide(L)'
;MDPHTPPPDPSRIQTPDPTCVAAPPAPRFARARHLLRRLAGIRRPDLLVARRIGRLLPDRLYLALGHLFYFHRWPDYTHPRSLNEHIHAYMLRCRSPLLHIAADKLATREHVARVLGEQYLVPLIGAWDSADTVPLKTLPRPCVVKTTVGSGQVWFLKPGVYTDLCELRQHLRRW
;
A
#
# COMPACT_ATOMS: atom_id res chain seq x y z
N MET A 1 8.06 35.82 0.23
CA MET A 1 7.55 34.92 1.26
C MET A 1 7.73 35.62 2.58
N ASP A 2 6.64 35.94 3.24
CA ASP A 2 6.62 36.71 4.49
C ASP A 2 6.99 35.78 5.66
N PRO A 3 8.04 36.04 6.44
CA PRO A 3 8.51 35.14 7.50
C PRO A 3 7.64 35.12 8.77
N HIS A 4 6.49 35.80 8.79
CA HIS A 4 5.64 35.98 9.97
C HIS A 4 4.26 35.32 9.89
N THR A 5 4.04 34.40 8.97
CA THR A 5 2.76 33.66 8.98
C THR A 5 2.78 32.62 10.10
N PRO A 6 1.96 32.75 11.15
CA PRO A 6 1.90 31.76 12.22
C PRO A 6 1.37 30.43 11.68
N PRO A 7 1.80 29.28 12.27
CA PRO A 7 1.30 27.96 11.87
C PRO A 7 -0.21 27.87 12.06
N PRO A 8 -0.92 27.11 11.22
CA PRO A 8 -2.37 26.95 11.34
C PRO A 8 -2.74 26.34 12.70
N ASP A 9 -3.72 26.95 13.34
CA ASP A 9 -4.27 26.55 14.65
C ASP A 9 -4.84 25.11 14.56
N PRO A 10 -4.32 24.14 15.33
CA PRO A 10 -4.79 22.75 15.30
C PRO A 10 -6.25 22.60 15.80
N SER A 11 -6.80 23.61 16.50
CA SER A 11 -8.21 23.59 16.98
C SER A 11 -9.25 23.82 15.87
N ARG A 12 -8.83 24.17 14.67
CA ARG A 12 -9.72 24.39 13.50
C ARG A 12 -9.97 23.16 12.63
N ILE A 13 -9.50 21.99 13.03
CA ILE A 13 -9.91 20.75 12.37
C ILE A 13 -11.35 20.47 12.80
N GLN A 14 -12.31 21.01 12.04
CA GLN A 14 -13.72 20.65 12.16
C GLN A 14 -13.84 19.16 11.85
N THR A 15 -14.14 18.36 12.85
CA THR A 15 -14.58 16.98 12.65
C THR A 15 -15.84 17.02 11.79
N PRO A 16 -15.92 16.26 10.68
CA PRO A 16 -17.14 16.22 9.88
C PRO A 16 -18.30 15.73 10.73
N ASP A 17 -19.43 16.44 10.63
CA ASP A 17 -20.69 16.15 11.32
C ASP A 17 -21.11 14.69 11.03
N PRO A 18 -21.28 13.81 12.04
CA PRO A 18 -21.64 12.42 11.85
C PRO A 18 -23.04 12.18 11.27
N THR A 19 -23.85 13.23 11.07
CA THR A 19 -25.23 13.09 10.62
C THR A 19 -25.43 13.06 9.10
N CYS A 20 -24.39 13.22 8.29
CA CYS A 20 -24.51 13.43 6.84
C CYS A 20 -24.04 12.30 5.92
N VAL A 21 -23.96 11.05 6.35
CA VAL A 21 -23.79 9.94 5.38
C VAL A 21 -24.68 8.78 5.78
N ALA A 22 -25.91 8.76 5.27
CA ALA A 22 -26.70 7.54 5.22
C ALA A 22 -25.93 6.50 4.39
N ALA A 23 -25.50 5.40 5.03
CA ALA A 23 -24.83 4.32 4.34
C ALA A 23 -25.72 3.80 3.19
N PRO A 24 -25.21 3.66 1.96
CA PRO A 24 -25.99 3.09 0.87
C PRO A 24 -26.43 1.67 1.24
N PRO A 25 -27.65 1.24 0.85
CA PRO A 25 -28.16 -0.10 1.16
C PRO A 25 -27.18 -1.15 0.63
N ALA A 26 -26.83 -2.12 1.48
CA ALA A 26 -25.90 -3.18 1.14
C ALA A 26 -26.34 -3.89 -0.15
N PRO A 27 -25.48 -4.03 -1.16
CA PRO A 27 -25.86 -4.61 -2.43
C PRO A 27 -26.29 -6.06 -2.23
N ARG A 28 -27.39 -6.47 -2.91
CA ARG A 28 -28.00 -7.81 -2.83
C ARG A 28 -27.03 -8.98 -3.01
N PHE A 29 -25.83 -8.74 -3.53
CA PHE A 29 -24.76 -9.72 -3.74
C PHE A 29 -23.83 -9.93 -2.54
N ALA A 30 -24.00 -9.26 -1.41
CA ALA A 30 -23.15 -9.41 -0.24
C ALA A 30 -23.18 -10.84 0.34
N ARG A 31 -24.34 -11.51 0.27
CA ARG A 31 -24.51 -12.90 0.76
C ARG A 31 -23.79 -13.92 -0.14
N ALA A 32 -23.82 -13.75 -1.46
CA ALA A 32 -23.10 -14.63 -2.39
C ALA A 32 -21.57 -14.52 -2.22
N ARG A 33 -21.05 -13.33 -1.95
CA ARG A 33 -19.62 -13.10 -1.65
C ARG A 33 -19.16 -13.82 -0.39
N HIS A 34 -19.98 -13.85 0.65
CA HIS A 34 -19.63 -14.53 1.91
C HIS A 34 -19.60 -16.06 1.73
N LEU A 35 -20.50 -16.59 0.89
CA LEU A 35 -20.54 -18.02 0.56
C LEU A 35 -19.35 -18.43 -0.30
N LEU A 36 -19.00 -17.65 -1.33
CA LEU A 36 -17.82 -17.88 -2.17
C LEU A 36 -16.50 -17.78 -1.40
N ARG A 37 -16.40 -16.87 -0.41
CA ARG A 37 -15.25 -16.79 0.49
C ARG A 37 -15.10 -18.01 1.41
N ARG A 38 -16.21 -18.60 1.85
CA ARG A 38 -16.21 -19.84 2.67
C ARG A 38 -15.89 -21.10 1.87
N LEU A 39 -16.39 -21.20 0.63
CA LEU A 39 -16.13 -22.35 -0.24
C LEU A 39 -14.70 -22.37 -0.79
N ALA A 40 -14.07 -21.20 -0.87
CA ALA A 40 -12.76 -21.11 -1.51
C ALA A 40 -11.60 -21.45 -0.57
N GLY A 41 -11.74 -21.50 0.75
CA GLY A 41 -10.60 -21.80 1.66
C GLY A 41 -9.26 -21.12 1.26
N ILE A 42 -9.31 -20.34 0.21
CA ILE A 42 -8.22 -19.88 -0.63
C ILE A 42 -7.83 -18.49 -0.14
N ARG A 43 -6.75 -18.45 0.61
CA ARG A 43 -6.03 -17.20 0.91
C ARG A 43 -5.63 -16.54 -0.41
N ARG A 44 -6.49 -15.66 -0.98
CA ARG A 44 -6.22 -14.78 -2.14
C ARG A 44 -5.55 -15.48 -3.34
N PRO A 45 -6.21 -16.47 -3.98
CA PRO A 45 -5.71 -17.07 -5.22
C PRO A 45 -5.65 -16.06 -6.37
N ASP A 46 -6.49 -15.04 -6.29
CA ASP A 46 -6.56 -13.88 -7.15
C ASP A 46 -5.20 -13.22 -7.39
N LEU A 47 -4.35 -13.10 -6.36
CA LEU A 47 -3.03 -12.48 -6.50
C LEU A 47 -2.01 -13.38 -7.24
N LEU A 48 -2.03 -14.69 -7.05
CA LEU A 48 -1.09 -15.59 -7.72
C LEU A 48 -1.48 -15.83 -9.17
N VAL A 49 -2.76 -16.02 -9.44
CA VAL A 49 -3.29 -16.14 -10.80
C VAL A 49 -3.15 -14.81 -11.55
N ALA A 50 -3.47 -13.68 -10.91
CA ALA A 50 -3.28 -12.37 -11.48
C ALA A 50 -1.81 -12.04 -11.79
N ARG A 51 -0.84 -12.48 -10.95
CA ARG A 51 0.59 -12.30 -11.23
C ARG A 51 1.09 -13.10 -12.44
N ARG A 52 0.60 -14.32 -12.66
CA ARG A 52 1.01 -15.15 -13.80
C ARG A 52 0.31 -14.72 -15.10
N ILE A 53 -1.00 -14.49 -15.07
CA ILE A 53 -1.78 -14.10 -16.24
C ILE A 53 -1.58 -12.61 -16.54
N GLY A 54 -1.38 -11.77 -15.52
CA GLY A 54 -1.20 -10.33 -15.66
C GLY A 54 -0.03 -9.92 -16.55
N ARG A 55 1.02 -10.77 -16.64
CA ARG A 55 2.16 -10.53 -17.55
C ARG A 55 1.83 -10.76 -19.02
N LEU A 56 0.74 -11.47 -19.31
CA LEU A 56 0.30 -11.79 -20.67
C LEU A 56 -0.81 -10.83 -21.16
N LEU A 57 -1.40 -10.08 -20.24
CA LEU A 57 -2.49 -9.14 -20.56
C LEU A 57 -1.94 -7.74 -20.78
N PRO A 58 -2.49 -6.99 -21.76
CA PRO A 58 -2.24 -5.54 -21.85
C PRO A 58 -2.64 -4.85 -20.55
N ASP A 59 -1.85 -3.88 -20.09
CA ASP A 59 -2.06 -3.15 -18.82
C ASP A 59 -3.50 -2.66 -18.65
N ARG A 60 -4.10 -2.15 -19.72
CA ARG A 60 -5.47 -1.64 -19.71
C ARG A 60 -6.49 -2.72 -19.36
N LEU A 61 -6.34 -3.92 -19.93
CA LEU A 61 -7.21 -5.05 -19.66
C LEU A 61 -6.99 -5.61 -18.26
N TYR A 62 -5.73 -5.72 -17.83
CA TYR A 62 -5.38 -6.15 -16.48
C TYR A 62 -6.01 -5.26 -15.41
N LEU A 63 -5.88 -3.94 -15.54
CA LEU A 63 -6.47 -2.97 -14.62
C LEU A 63 -8.01 -2.99 -14.69
N ALA A 64 -8.59 -3.17 -15.89
CA ALA A 64 -10.05 -3.23 -16.05
C ALA A 64 -10.65 -4.48 -15.38
N LEU A 65 -10.02 -5.64 -15.55
CA LEU A 65 -10.45 -6.87 -14.89
C LEU A 65 -10.32 -6.78 -13.37
N GLY A 66 -9.23 -6.21 -12.86
CA GLY A 66 -9.07 -5.92 -11.45
C GLY A 66 -10.16 -5.00 -10.92
N HIS A 67 -10.46 -3.91 -11.64
CA HIS A 67 -11.53 -2.99 -11.27
C HIS A 67 -12.90 -3.68 -11.26
N LEU A 68 -13.22 -4.44 -12.31
CA LEU A 68 -14.46 -5.23 -12.38
C LEU A 68 -14.58 -6.19 -11.20
N PHE A 69 -13.50 -6.87 -10.84
CA PHE A 69 -13.49 -7.83 -9.74
C PHE A 69 -13.75 -7.17 -8.37
N TYR A 70 -13.15 -6.00 -8.12
CA TYR A 70 -13.29 -5.32 -6.82
C TYR A 70 -14.57 -4.48 -6.73
N PHE A 71 -14.95 -3.78 -7.79
CA PHE A 71 -16.04 -2.81 -7.79
C PHE A 71 -17.31 -3.30 -8.48
N HIS A 72 -17.29 -4.49 -9.11
CA HIS A 72 -18.41 -5.10 -9.83
C HIS A 72 -18.99 -4.22 -10.95
N ARG A 73 -18.15 -3.35 -11.52
CA ARG A 73 -18.49 -2.50 -12.66
C ARG A 73 -17.29 -2.35 -13.58
N TRP A 74 -17.56 -2.15 -14.88
CA TRP A 74 -16.51 -1.87 -15.86
C TRP A 74 -16.00 -0.43 -15.68
N PRO A 75 -14.68 -0.19 -15.69
CA PRO A 75 -14.14 1.16 -15.54
C PRO A 75 -14.22 1.95 -16.83
N ASP A 76 -14.45 3.26 -16.72
CA ASP A 76 -14.28 4.21 -17.82
C ASP A 76 -12.97 4.99 -17.61
N TYR A 77 -11.95 4.65 -18.39
CA TYR A 77 -10.65 5.34 -18.31
C TYR A 77 -10.58 6.59 -19.21
N THR A 78 -11.61 6.82 -20.03
CA THR A 78 -11.72 8.00 -20.89
C THR A 78 -12.37 9.14 -20.14
N HIS A 79 -13.45 8.83 -19.42
CA HIS A 79 -14.18 9.79 -18.57
C HIS A 79 -14.28 9.22 -17.15
N PRO A 80 -13.16 9.20 -16.40
CA PRO A 80 -13.14 8.59 -15.07
C PRO A 80 -14.04 9.36 -14.11
N ARG A 81 -14.86 8.62 -13.35
CA ARG A 81 -15.82 9.17 -12.37
C ARG A 81 -15.44 8.90 -10.93
N SER A 82 -14.62 7.89 -10.68
CA SER A 82 -14.15 7.53 -9.36
C SER A 82 -12.65 7.77 -9.21
N LEU A 83 -12.16 7.95 -7.98
CA LEU A 83 -10.75 8.08 -7.69
C LEU A 83 -9.92 6.93 -8.27
N ASN A 84 -10.41 5.69 -8.16
CA ASN A 84 -9.70 4.52 -8.70
C ASN A 84 -9.60 4.56 -10.22
N GLU A 85 -10.65 5.01 -10.93
CA GLU A 85 -10.61 5.19 -12.38
C GLU A 85 -9.60 6.28 -12.77
N HIS A 86 -9.55 7.39 -12.03
CA HIS A 86 -8.54 8.44 -12.24
C HIS A 86 -7.13 7.91 -12.03
N ILE A 87 -6.88 7.17 -10.95
CA ILE A 87 -5.57 6.56 -10.67
C ILE A 87 -5.18 5.60 -11.80
N HIS A 88 -6.08 4.70 -12.21
CA HIS A 88 -5.80 3.74 -13.29
C HIS A 88 -5.57 4.46 -14.63
N ALA A 89 -6.39 5.47 -14.97
CA ALA A 89 -6.19 6.27 -16.17
C ALA A 89 -4.83 7.00 -16.15
N TYR A 90 -4.42 7.53 -14.99
CA TYR A 90 -3.10 8.13 -14.80
C TYR A 90 -1.99 7.10 -15.00
N MET A 91 -2.08 5.92 -14.37
CA MET A 91 -1.09 4.84 -14.52
C MET A 91 -0.93 4.38 -15.97
N LEU A 92 -2.01 4.36 -16.75
CA LEU A 92 -1.98 3.99 -18.18
C LEU A 92 -1.29 5.04 -19.05
N ARG A 93 -1.36 6.32 -18.68
CA ARG A 93 -0.81 7.44 -19.45
C ARG A 93 0.60 7.84 -19.00
N CYS A 94 0.84 7.82 -17.71
CA CYS A 94 2.10 8.26 -17.12
C CYS A 94 3.11 7.12 -17.04
N ARG A 95 4.23 7.25 -17.74
CA ARG A 95 5.36 6.31 -17.73
C ARG A 95 6.62 6.97 -17.15
N SER A 96 6.45 7.91 -16.22
CA SER A 96 7.57 8.60 -15.59
C SER A 96 8.45 7.63 -14.80
N PRO A 97 9.79 7.69 -14.96
CA PRO A 97 10.71 6.93 -14.12
C PRO A 97 10.57 7.22 -12.62
N LEU A 98 10.09 8.41 -12.25
CA LEU A 98 9.82 8.78 -10.86
C LEU A 98 8.79 7.88 -10.18
N LEU A 99 7.86 7.25 -10.94
CA LEU A 99 6.90 6.31 -10.38
C LEU A 99 7.57 5.04 -9.85
N HIS A 100 8.63 4.56 -10.51
CA HIS A 100 9.43 3.43 -10.03
C HIS A 100 10.19 3.80 -8.75
N ILE A 101 10.80 4.99 -8.71
CA ILE A 101 11.46 5.53 -7.52
C ILE A 101 10.47 5.64 -6.37
N ALA A 102 9.27 6.20 -6.61
CA ALA A 102 8.23 6.36 -5.59
C ALA A 102 7.64 5.03 -5.08
N ALA A 103 7.69 3.96 -5.88
CA ALA A 103 7.22 2.63 -5.49
C ALA A 103 8.22 1.87 -4.60
N ASP A 104 9.50 2.18 -4.69
CA ASP A 104 10.57 1.58 -3.89
C ASP A 104 10.95 2.50 -2.72
N LYS A 105 10.87 2.00 -1.49
CA LYS A 105 11.09 2.79 -0.28
C LYS A 105 12.55 3.20 -0.09
N LEU A 106 13.53 2.42 -0.58
CA LEU A 106 14.93 2.80 -0.54
C LEU A 106 15.23 3.86 -1.60
N ALA A 107 14.81 3.63 -2.84
CA ALA A 107 14.97 4.62 -3.91
C ALA A 107 14.27 5.95 -3.58
N THR A 108 13.09 5.89 -2.94
CA THR A 108 12.40 7.10 -2.43
C THR A 108 13.26 7.83 -1.38
N ARG A 109 13.90 7.10 -0.45
CA ARG A 109 14.78 7.71 0.55
C ARG A 109 15.93 8.45 -0.10
N GLU A 110 16.62 7.80 -1.04
CA GLU A 110 17.74 8.41 -1.78
C GLU A 110 17.31 9.68 -2.54
N HIS A 111 16.13 9.62 -3.15
CA HIS A 111 15.56 10.77 -3.84
C HIS A 111 15.26 11.92 -2.87
N VAL A 112 14.63 11.63 -1.73
CA VAL A 112 14.32 12.63 -0.69
C VAL A 112 15.61 13.21 -0.09
N ALA A 113 16.61 12.38 0.22
CA ALA A 113 17.90 12.84 0.71
C ALA A 113 18.55 13.85 -0.24
N ARG A 114 18.51 13.57 -1.54
CA ARG A 114 19.10 14.42 -2.59
C ARG A 114 18.36 15.74 -2.78
N VAL A 115 17.00 15.72 -2.71
CA VAL A 115 16.17 16.90 -3.04
C VAL A 115 15.90 17.77 -1.84
N LEU A 116 15.63 17.17 -0.68
CA LEU A 116 15.23 17.88 0.54
C LEU A 116 16.31 17.87 1.62
N GLY A 117 17.18 16.85 1.63
CA GLY A 117 18.21 16.64 2.63
C GLY A 117 17.88 15.48 3.59
N GLU A 118 18.93 14.94 4.21
CA GLU A 118 18.83 13.77 5.11
C GLU A 118 18.05 14.06 6.40
N GLN A 119 17.98 15.31 6.82
CA GLN A 119 17.26 15.75 8.04
C GLN A 119 15.75 15.47 7.99
N TYR A 120 15.18 15.25 6.80
CA TYR A 120 13.77 14.88 6.62
C TYR A 120 13.53 13.38 6.61
N LEU A 121 14.57 12.57 6.80
CA LEU A 121 14.48 11.13 6.77
C LEU A 121 14.54 10.51 8.16
N VAL A 122 13.66 9.57 8.42
CA VAL A 122 13.77 8.71 9.62
C VAL A 122 15.06 7.89 9.53
N PRO A 123 15.85 7.71 10.62
CA PRO A 123 17.07 6.92 10.58
C PRO A 123 16.86 5.51 10.02
N LEU A 124 17.72 5.11 9.09
CA LEU A 124 17.75 3.76 8.54
C LEU A 124 18.73 2.91 9.34
N ILE A 125 18.23 1.83 9.94
CA ILE A 125 19.04 0.88 10.70
C ILE A 125 19.84 -0.03 9.75
N GLY A 126 19.22 -0.44 8.64
CA GLY A 126 19.87 -1.26 7.62
C GLY A 126 18.90 -1.67 6.52
N ALA A 127 19.45 -2.18 5.44
CA ALA A 127 18.72 -2.80 4.32
C ALA A 127 19.39 -4.15 4.00
N TRP A 128 18.56 -5.15 3.72
CA TRP A 128 19.01 -6.52 3.46
C TRP A 128 18.26 -7.11 2.28
N ASP A 129 18.95 -7.83 1.41
CA ASP A 129 18.36 -8.42 0.20
C ASP A 129 17.60 -9.71 0.48
N SER A 130 17.83 -10.33 1.64
CA SER A 130 17.19 -11.59 2.03
C SER A 130 16.66 -11.52 3.45
N ALA A 131 15.53 -12.16 3.69
CA ALA A 131 14.97 -12.36 5.03
C ALA A 131 15.95 -13.09 5.97
N ASP A 132 16.85 -13.91 5.42
CA ASP A 132 17.76 -14.73 6.21
C ASP A 132 18.96 -13.95 6.72
N THR A 133 19.37 -12.90 6.01
CA THR A 133 20.49 -12.04 6.38
C THR A 133 20.10 -10.95 7.40
N VAL A 134 18.78 -10.74 7.65
CA VAL A 134 18.32 -9.75 8.63
C VAL A 134 18.72 -10.19 10.05
N PRO A 135 19.50 -9.39 10.79
CA PRO A 135 19.95 -9.73 12.15
C PRO A 135 18.86 -9.44 13.21
N LEU A 136 17.72 -10.14 13.12
CA LEU A 136 16.51 -9.87 13.91
C LEU A 136 16.74 -9.84 15.44
N LYS A 137 17.76 -10.55 15.94
CA LYS A 137 18.09 -10.62 17.37
C LYS A 137 18.73 -9.35 17.89
N THR A 138 19.50 -8.65 17.04
CA THR A 138 20.32 -7.49 17.41
C THR A 138 19.72 -6.17 16.96
N LEU A 139 18.57 -6.20 16.27
CA LEU A 139 17.88 -4.97 15.89
C LEU A 139 17.49 -4.14 17.12
N PRO A 140 17.77 -2.82 17.12
CA PRO A 140 17.36 -1.94 18.21
C PRO A 140 15.82 -1.90 18.31
N ARG A 141 15.32 -1.60 19.53
CA ARG A 141 13.89 -1.44 19.75
C ARG A 141 13.61 -0.08 20.40
N PRO A 142 12.62 0.69 19.93
CA PRO A 142 11.63 0.35 18.87
C PRO A 142 12.22 0.44 17.45
N CYS A 143 11.82 -0.47 16.59
CA CYS A 143 12.08 -0.33 15.15
C CYS A 143 10.95 -0.94 14.30
N VAL A 144 10.98 -0.63 13.00
CA VAL A 144 10.01 -1.10 12.02
C VAL A 144 10.73 -1.86 10.93
N VAL A 145 10.32 -3.10 10.69
CA VAL A 145 10.80 -3.94 9.58
C VAL A 145 9.74 -3.92 8.48
N LYS A 146 10.14 -3.63 7.25
CA LYS A 146 9.22 -3.57 6.11
C LYS A 146 9.96 -3.92 4.82
N THR A 147 9.21 -4.38 3.81
CA THR A 147 9.76 -4.59 2.47
C THR A 147 9.99 -3.26 1.75
N THR A 148 10.92 -3.25 0.81
CA THR A 148 11.22 -2.08 -0.03
C THR A 148 10.06 -1.77 -0.97
N VAL A 149 9.43 -2.79 -1.53
CA VAL A 149 8.31 -2.67 -2.47
C VAL A 149 7.03 -3.27 -1.86
N GLY A 150 5.87 -2.79 -2.28
CA GLY A 150 4.57 -3.24 -1.81
C GLY A 150 4.02 -2.46 -0.61
N SER A 151 2.81 -2.80 -0.19
CA SER A 151 2.10 -2.16 0.92
C SER A 151 1.57 -3.18 1.91
N GLY A 152 1.46 -2.79 3.19
CA GLY A 152 0.93 -3.65 4.25
C GLY A 152 1.91 -4.70 4.80
N GLN A 153 3.11 -4.80 4.25
CA GLN A 153 4.18 -5.69 4.69
C GLN A 153 5.06 -4.95 5.69
N VAL A 154 4.56 -4.84 6.91
CA VAL A 154 5.18 -4.06 8.00
C VAL A 154 5.11 -4.86 9.28
N TRP A 155 6.21 -4.88 10.03
CA TRP A 155 6.30 -5.47 11.36
C TRP A 155 6.92 -4.49 12.35
N PHE A 156 6.25 -4.28 13.49
CA PHE A 156 6.71 -3.38 14.53
C PHE A 156 7.40 -4.16 15.65
N LEU A 157 8.68 -3.90 15.89
CA LEU A 157 9.42 -4.42 17.02
C LEU A 157 9.37 -3.42 18.15
N LYS A 158 8.56 -3.69 19.18
CA LYS A 158 8.37 -2.80 20.35
C LYS A 158 9.28 -3.21 21.52
N PRO A 159 9.77 -2.26 22.34
CA PRO A 159 10.48 -2.59 23.56
C PRO A 159 9.53 -3.29 24.55
N GLY A 160 10.06 -4.26 25.31
CA GLY A 160 9.28 -4.99 26.32
C GLY A 160 8.20 -5.94 25.78
N VAL A 161 7.98 -5.99 24.45
CA VAL A 161 7.01 -6.90 23.83
C VAL A 161 7.75 -8.10 23.25
N TYR A 162 7.32 -9.31 23.66
CA TYR A 162 7.81 -10.54 23.08
C TYR A 162 7.46 -10.60 21.58
N THR A 163 8.43 -10.96 20.77
CA THR A 163 8.26 -11.15 19.34
C THR A 163 8.85 -12.51 18.96
N ASP A 164 8.03 -13.39 18.38
CA ASP A 164 8.53 -14.61 17.80
C ASP A 164 9.33 -14.29 16.54
N LEU A 165 10.66 -14.39 16.65
CA LEU A 165 11.57 -14.09 15.54
C LEU A 165 11.51 -15.16 14.44
N CYS A 166 11.09 -16.38 14.75
CA CYS A 166 10.90 -17.43 13.74
C CYS A 166 9.67 -17.12 12.88
N GLU A 167 8.58 -16.75 13.53
CA GLU A 167 7.37 -16.29 12.84
C GLU A 167 7.66 -15.07 11.95
N LEU A 168 8.33 -14.05 12.50
CA LEU A 168 8.72 -12.86 11.75
C LEU A 168 9.56 -13.22 10.53
N ARG A 169 10.57 -14.10 10.67
CA ARG A 169 11.40 -14.55 9.55
C ARG A 169 10.60 -15.29 8.48
N GLN A 170 9.64 -16.12 8.90
CA GLN A 170 8.73 -16.77 7.94
C GLN A 170 7.85 -15.76 7.19
N HIS A 171 7.37 -14.71 7.87
CA HIS A 171 6.63 -13.63 7.21
C HIS A 171 7.50 -12.89 6.19
N LEU A 172 8.73 -12.53 6.57
CA LEU A 172 9.67 -11.85 5.68
C LEU A 172 9.98 -12.67 4.41
N ARG A 173 10.14 -14.00 4.55
CA ARG A 173 10.35 -14.90 3.39
C ARG A 173 9.16 -15.00 2.44
N ARG A 174 7.94 -14.73 2.95
CA ARG A 174 6.69 -14.77 2.15
C ARG A 174 6.39 -13.45 1.47
N TRP A 175 6.98 -12.39 1.93
CA TRP A 175 6.82 -11.05 1.39
C TRP A 175 7.72 -10.83 0.17
#